data_34e032e88bb01e473f01cbe1e3b51fc7
#
_entry.id   34e032e88bb01e473f01cbe1e3b51fc7
#
_cell.length_a   1.000
_cell.length_b   1.000
_cell.length_c   1.000
_cell.angle_alpha   90.00
_cell.angle_beta   90.00
_cell.angle_gamma   90.00
#
_symmetry.space_group_name_H-M   'P 1'
#
loop_
_entity.id
_entity.type
_entity.pdbx_description
1 polymer ?
#
loop_
_entity_poly.entity_id
_entity_poly.type
_entity_poly.pdbx_seq_one_letter_code
_entity_poly.pdbx_strand_id
1 'polypeptide(L)'
;MDKFCIRLLSLLFPFTASAYNLQRITVHDPSIVWEPSLQSYYIFGSHKAAAASTDLMRWISITPKWGTQTNNNASNAAAFKTNLTTTIKIKGEEVTFGNFDAHAWSAAITKNDKNETWTIDGNMWAPDVIYNKAMKKWCMYLSINGFKWNSSIILLTADRIAGPYKYQGPVIFSGFNLTSEAKTDYKLTDLQLAIGQQTSLPARYKVGSKWPDRWPHCIDPCVFYDEEDKLWMAYGSWSGGIWIIELNEETGLRDYDVTYPSIGGSTNAVTSDPYFGKKIAGGCYVSGEGPYIEHIGDYYFLFVSYGFFDSTGGYQMRVFRSSNPNGPYVDANGTSAIFSDWRLNYGPGGNTRGVNIFGAYSDWGYQATGAYGERSQGHNSIIAAEDGRTYLVYHTRFQNYPGNLEAHQVRVHQVFQNADGWLVAAPFEYTGEQVKSEDIATTQQIATDQIPGTYQLLVHSYGLNHADRAYNKPSEIELKADGTISGSRTGTWSVTEGTSYINIKINSTEFKGVMVEQTLEPKNEKAAAFTAMAKNGTTIWGYKSETAGYKTAINDVKTATPGKDGAVYDMLGRRVSTPLQKGIYIKDGRKFIVK
;
A
#
# COMPACT_ATOMS: atom_id res chain seq x y z
N MET A 1 -12.57 40.48 16.26
CA MET A 1 -13.61 39.70 16.95
C MET A 1 -14.66 39.36 15.90
N ASP A 2 -14.64 38.12 15.45
CA ASP A 2 -15.83 37.49 14.89
C ASP A 2 -15.54 35.99 14.76
N LYS A 3 -16.23 35.27 15.61
CA LYS A 3 -16.17 33.80 15.66
C LYS A 3 -17.12 33.24 14.61
N PHE A 4 -16.62 32.72 13.51
CA PHE A 4 -17.40 31.87 12.63
C PHE A 4 -17.37 30.43 13.16
N CYS A 5 -18.42 30.07 13.91
CA CYS A 5 -18.77 28.69 14.23
C CYS A 5 -19.42 28.05 12.99
N ILE A 6 -18.73 27.18 12.29
CA ILE A 6 -19.35 26.28 11.33
C ILE A 6 -19.93 25.11 12.12
N ARG A 7 -21.25 25.13 12.30
CA ARG A 7 -22.02 23.95 12.78
C ARG A 7 -22.16 22.99 11.60
N LEU A 8 -21.49 21.85 11.66
CA LEU A 8 -21.78 20.71 10.80
C LEU A 8 -23.15 20.15 11.21
N LEU A 9 -24.15 20.32 10.36
CA LEU A 9 -25.44 19.68 10.47
C LEU A 9 -25.29 18.24 9.95
N SER A 10 -25.20 17.26 10.80
CA SER A 10 -25.30 15.84 10.43
C SER A 10 -26.75 15.52 10.06
N LEU A 11 -27.06 15.56 8.78
CA LEU A 11 -28.31 15.05 8.23
C LEU A 11 -28.22 13.53 8.13
N LEU A 12 -28.86 12.85 9.07
CA LEU A 12 -29.17 11.42 8.97
C LEU A 12 -30.22 11.22 7.88
N PHE A 13 -29.78 10.77 6.70
CA PHE A 13 -30.70 10.28 5.67
C PHE A 13 -31.10 8.81 6.00
N PRO A 14 -32.36 8.42 5.74
CA PRO A 14 -32.75 7.03 5.84
C PRO A 14 -32.03 6.23 4.75
N PHE A 15 -31.47 5.09 5.11
CA PHE A 15 -30.91 4.11 4.17
C PHE A 15 -32.03 3.60 3.25
N THR A 16 -32.24 4.25 2.14
CA THR A 16 -32.71 3.58 0.92
C THR A 16 -31.47 2.94 0.32
N ALA A 17 -31.60 1.72 -0.21
CA ALA A 17 -30.54 1.05 -0.95
C ALA A 17 -30.15 1.96 -2.14
N SER A 18 -29.26 2.89 -1.90
CA SER A 18 -28.70 3.79 -2.89
C SER A 18 -27.50 3.08 -3.49
N ALA A 19 -27.44 3.02 -4.80
CA ALA A 19 -26.26 2.59 -5.52
C ALA A 19 -25.04 3.24 -4.87
N TYR A 20 -24.03 2.45 -4.48
CA TYR A 20 -22.79 2.99 -3.98
C TYR A 20 -22.21 3.93 -5.04
N ASN A 21 -21.77 5.10 -4.62
CA ASN A 21 -21.23 6.11 -5.52
C ASN A 21 -19.73 6.22 -5.26
N LEU A 22 -18.94 5.51 -6.07
CA LEU A 22 -17.48 5.63 -6.03
C LEU A 22 -17.05 6.92 -6.72
N GLN A 23 -16.39 7.79 -5.97
CA GLN A 23 -15.70 8.96 -6.50
C GLN A 23 -14.20 8.69 -6.52
N ARG A 24 -13.72 8.14 -7.63
CA ARG A 24 -12.35 7.75 -7.84
C ARG A 24 -11.44 8.96 -8.08
N ILE A 25 -10.16 8.81 -7.80
CA ILE A 25 -9.15 9.87 -7.89
C ILE A 25 -7.92 9.38 -8.64
N THR A 26 -7.21 10.31 -9.25
CA THR A 26 -5.91 10.08 -9.88
C THR A 26 -4.81 10.49 -8.91
N VAL A 27 -4.13 9.51 -8.31
CA VAL A 27 -2.91 9.66 -7.51
C VAL A 27 -1.99 8.52 -7.90
N HIS A 28 -0.76 8.83 -8.31
CA HIS A 28 0.27 7.86 -8.63
C HIS A 28 1.07 7.54 -7.37
N ASP A 29 1.43 6.26 -7.14
CA ASP A 29 2.20 5.82 -5.98
C ASP A 29 1.53 6.19 -4.64
N PRO A 30 0.27 5.76 -4.40
CA PRO A 30 -0.49 6.20 -3.25
C PRO A 30 0.04 5.61 -1.94
N SER A 31 0.50 6.47 -1.02
CA SER A 31 0.74 6.13 0.39
C SER A 31 -0.45 6.55 1.23
N ILE A 32 -1.06 5.59 1.94
CA ILE A 32 -2.26 5.83 2.75
C ILE A 32 -1.91 6.04 4.22
N VAL A 33 -2.63 6.97 4.86
CA VAL A 33 -2.54 7.19 6.30
C VAL A 33 -3.90 7.61 6.88
N TRP A 34 -4.17 7.21 8.12
CA TRP A 34 -5.35 7.62 8.87
C TRP A 34 -5.07 8.83 9.75
N GLU A 35 -5.93 9.84 9.68
CA GLU A 35 -5.90 11.01 10.58
C GLU A 35 -7.07 10.92 11.57
N PRO A 36 -6.82 10.48 12.81
CA PRO A 36 -7.89 10.19 13.76
C PRO A 36 -8.66 11.43 14.21
N SER A 37 -8.02 12.61 14.28
CA SER A 37 -8.71 13.83 14.70
C SER A 37 -9.70 14.35 13.67
N LEU A 38 -9.51 14.01 12.39
CA LEU A 38 -10.38 14.37 11.27
C LEU A 38 -11.27 13.20 10.82
N GLN A 39 -11.09 12.02 11.40
CA GLN A 39 -11.79 10.78 11.00
C GLN A 39 -11.74 10.57 9.48
N SER A 40 -10.53 10.67 8.92
CA SER A 40 -10.32 10.66 7.48
C SER A 40 -9.04 9.95 7.09
N TYR A 41 -9.11 9.22 6.00
CA TYR A 41 -7.96 8.67 5.30
C TYR A 41 -7.38 9.73 4.37
N TYR A 42 -6.08 9.75 4.27
CA TYR A 42 -5.34 10.58 3.32
C TYR A 42 -4.44 9.70 2.47
N ILE A 43 -4.33 10.02 1.20
CA ILE A 43 -3.33 9.44 0.31
C ILE A 43 -2.44 10.54 -0.24
N PHE A 44 -1.15 10.25 -0.28
CA PHE A 44 -0.13 11.12 -0.87
C PHE A 44 0.58 10.34 -1.97
N GLY A 45 0.94 11.02 -3.04
CA GLY A 45 1.59 10.37 -4.17
C GLY A 45 2.56 11.26 -4.93
N SER A 46 3.12 10.72 -5.98
CA SER A 46 4.07 11.39 -6.85
C SER A 46 3.53 12.72 -7.38
N HIS A 47 4.45 13.63 -7.69
CA HIS A 47 4.15 14.97 -8.23
C HIS A 47 3.26 15.81 -7.30
N LYS A 48 3.32 15.57 -6.01
CA LYS A 48 2.53 16.27 -4.97
C LYS A 48 1.02 16.03 -5.06
N ALA A 49 0.60 14.99 -5.73
CA ALA A 49 -0.79 14.59 -5.73
C ALA A 49 -1.18 14.12 -4.32
N ALA A 50 -2.38 14.46 -3.89
CA ALA A 50 -2.94 13.97 -2.65
C ALA A 50 -4.47 14.03 -2.67
N ALA A 51 -5.09 13.18 -1.86
CA ALA A 51 -6.54 13.18 -1.69
C ALA A 51 -6.91 12.76 -0.27
N ALA A 52 -8.14 13.05 0.12
CA ALA A 52 -8.73 12.64 1.39
C ALA A 52 -10.07 11.95 1.17
N SER A 53 -10.42 11.02 2.06
CA SER A 53 -11.70 10.31 2.08
C SER A 53 -12.08 9.94 3.51
N THR A 54 -13.37 10.02 3.82
CA THR A 54 -13.91 9.54 5.11
C THR A 54 -14.38 8.08 5.05
N ASP A 55 -14.41 7.47 3.86
CA ASP A 55 -15.04 6.17 3.63
C ASP A 55 -14.28 5.27 2.64
N LEU A 56 -13.12 5.70 2.14
CA LEU A 56 -12.30 5.02 1.13
C LEU A 56 -12.98 4.84 -0.26
N MET A 57 -14.21 5.30 -0.40
CA MET A 57 -15.01 5.20 -1.62
C MET A 57 -15.10 6.53 -2.37
N ARG A 58 -15.13 7.63 -1.62
CA ARG A 58 -15.29 8.98 -2.16
C ARG A 58 -14.07 9.82 -1.83
N TRP A 59 -13.25 10.03 -2.83
CA TRP A 59 -12.00 10.77 -2.71
C TRP A 59 -12.14 12.21 -3.16
N ILE A 60 -11.60 13.13 -2.39
CA ILE A 60 -11.54 14.55 -2.72
C ILE A 60 -10.07 14.94 -2.86
N SER A 61 -9.71 15.49 -4.01
CA SER A 61 -8.36 16.02 -4.21
C SER A 61 -8.06 17.12 -3.21
N ILE A 62 -6.89 17.03 -2.61
CA ILE A 62 -6.33 18.08 -1.76
C ILE A 62 -5.00 18.55 -2.32
N THR A 63 -4.57 19.74 -1.91
CA THR A 63 -3.24 20.23 -2.26
C THR A 63 -2.46 20.47 -0.98
N PRO A 64 -1.50 19.60 -0.66
CA PRO A 64 -0.62 19.80 0.48
C PRO A 64 0.13 21.13 0.33
N LYS A 65 0.25 21.86 1.43
CA LYS A 65 1.02 23.10 1.46
C LYS A 65 2.48 22.80 1.78
N TRP A 66 3.38 23.51 1.13
CA TRP A 66 4.82 23.33 1.24
C TRP A 66 5.49 24.63 1.70
N GLY A 67 6.25 24.58 2.79
CA GLY A 67 6.98 25.73 3.32
C GLY A 67 6.07 26.91 3.66
N THR A 68 6.50 28.11 3.30
CA THR A 68 5.76 29.36 3.50
C THR A 68 4.86 29.74 2.32
N GLN A 69 4.75 28.86 1.33
CA GLN A 69 4.06 29.16 0.09
C GLN A 69 2.54 29.10 0.24
N THR A 70 1.87 30.10 -0.29
CA THR A 70 0.40 30.22 -0.27
C THR A 70 -0.26 29.73 -1.56
N ASN A 71 0.52 29.46 -2.61
CA ASN A 71 0.02 28.99 -3.90
C ASN A 71 0.82 27.79 -4.43
N ASN A 72 0.19 26.98 -5.27
CA ASN A 72 0.70 25.71 -5.77
C ASN A 72 1.75 25.83 -6.88
N ASN A 73 2.01 27.06 -7.36
CA ASN A 73 2.82 27.32 -8.56
C ASN A 73 4.26 27.74 -8.26
N ALA A 74 4.62 27.89 -7.00
CA ALA A 74 6.01 28.20 -6.69
C ALA A 74 6.89 26.96 -6.91
N SER A 75 8.01 27.13 -7.58
CA SER A 75 8.96 26.05 -7.78
C SER A 75 9.40 25.49 -6.42
N ASN A 76 9.29 24.18 -6.25
CA ASN A 76 9.62 23.55 -4.98
C ASN A 76 11.11 23.52 -4.71
N ALA A 77 11.91 23.76 -5.73
CA ALA A 77 13.36 23.97 -5.63
C ALA A 77 13.69 24.99 -4.53
N ALA A 78 12.91 26.05 -4.38
CA ALA A 78 13.11 27.02 -3.31
C ALA A 78 12.82 26.49 -1.91
N ALA A 79 11.88 25.55 -1.76
CA ALA A 79 11.56 24.94 -0.47
C ALA A 79 12.66 23.98 0.05
N PHE A 80 13.49 23.45 -0.84
CA PHE A 80 14.57 22.49 -0.54
C PHE A 80 15.98 23.08 -0.63
N LYS A 81 16.10 24.34 -1.00
CA LYS A 81 17.38 25.07 -1.07
C LYS A 81 17.80 25.72 0.24
N THR A 82 17.20 25.36 1.33
CA THR A 82 17.59 25.95 2.59
C THR A 82 18.89 25.34 3.07
N ASN A 83 19.86 26.20 3.38
CA ASN A 83 20.99 25.86 4.24
C ASN A 83 20.46 25.57 5.64
N LEU A 84 19.76 24.45 5.81
CA LEU A 84 19.28 24.05 7.12
C LEU A 84 20.44 23.53 7.91
N THR A 85 20.77 24.27 8.94
CA THR A 85 21.64 23.83 9.99
C THR A 85 20.76 23.14 11.02
N THR A 86 20.65 21.83 10.97
CA THR A 86 20.03 21.04 12.02
C THR A 86 21.13 20.48 12.90
N THR A 87 21.02 20.61 14.21
CA THR A 87 21.90 19.96 15.17
C THR A 87 21.21 18.70 15.67
N ILE A 88 21.88 17.56 15.51
CA ILE A 88 21.42 16.25 15.99
C ILE A 88 22.49 15.66 16.93
N LYS A 89 22.06 14.75 17.80
CA LYS A 89 22.99 13.97 18.62
C LYS A 89 23.38 12.68 17.92
N ILE A 90 24.68 12.44 17.81
CA ILE A 90 25.26 11.20 17.32
C ILE A 90 26.19 10.66 18.38
N LYS A 91 25.92 9.48 18.94
CA LYS A 91 26.71 8.88 20.04
C LYS A 91 26.88 9.81 21.24
N GLY A 92 25.84 10.59 21.52
CA GLY A 92 25.81 11.54 22.64
C GLY A 92 26.47 12.91 22.37
N GLU A 93 27.13 13.09 21.22
CA GLU A 93 27.76 14.36 20.83
C GLU A 93 26.83 15.16 19.88
N GLU A 94 26.80 16.49 20.08
CA GLU A 94 26.07 17.37 19.17
C GLU A 94 26.83 17.53 17.84
N VAL A 95 26.18 17.14 16.74
CA VAL A 95 26.71 17.29 15.39
C VAL A 95 25.81 18.22 14.60
N THR A 96 26.39 19.28 14.08
CA THR A 96 25.68 20.21 13.20
C THR A 96 25.58 19.63 11.81
N PHE A 97 24.36 19.40 11.36
CA PHE A 97 24.00 18.85 10.06
C PHE A 97 23.97 20.00 9.05
N GLY A 98 25.12 20.43 8.60
CA GLY A 98 25.25 21.58 7.73
C GLY A 98 25.67 21.22 6.32
N ASN A 99 25.13 21.92 5.35
CA ASN A 99 25.53 21.91 3.93
C ASN A 99 25.21 20.64 3.11
N PHE A 100 24.33 19.76 3.59
CA PHE A 100 23.81 18.67 2.76
C PHE A 100 22.65 19.20 1.91
N ASP A 101 22.89 19.38 0.65
CA ASP A 101 21.90 19.91 -0.31
C ASP A 101 21.41 18.77 -1.21
N ALA A 102 20.31 18.14 -0.77
CA ALA A 102 19.67 17.04 -1.50
C ALA A 102 19.20 17.48 -2.90
N HIS A 103 18.78 18.74 -3.05
CA HIS A 103 18.38 19.27 -4.34
C HIS A 103 19.59 19.43 -5.27
N ALA A 104 20.67 20.04 -4.80
CA ALA A 104 21.89 20.19 -5.61
C ALA A 104 22.50 18.83 -5.97
N TRP A 105 22.46 17.87 -5.04
CA TRP A 105 22.91 16.50 -5.29
C TRP A 105 22.11 15.84 -6.41
N SER A 106 20.79 15.84 -6.32
CA SER A 106 19.90 15.22 -7.31
C SER A 106 19.90 15.97 -8.64
N ALA A 107 20.08 17.28 -8.63
CA ALA A 107 20.23 18.12 -9.83
C ALA A 107 21.63 18.12 -10.44
N ALA A 108 22.58 17.35 -9.90
CA ALA A 108 23.97 17.35 -10.37
C ALA A 108 24.11 16.96 -11.85
N ILE A 109 23.21 16.10 -12.35
CA ILE A 109 23.13 15.72 -13.75
C ILE A 109 21.87 16.34 -14.36
N THR A 110 22.04 17.33 -15.23
CA THR A 110 20.94 18.13 -15.76
C THR A 110 20.47 17.69 -17.15
N LYS A 111 21.13 16.72 -17.75
CA LYS A 111 20.78 16.24 -19.09
C LYS A 111 20.75 14.71 -19.13
N ASN A 112 19.72 14.19 -19.80
CA ASN A 112 19.62 12.76 -20.07
C ASN A 112 20.50 12.35 -21.27
N ASP A 113 20.55 11.04 -21.57
CA ASP A 113 21.34 10.49 -22.67
C ASP A 113 20.90 10.99 -24.07
N LYS A 114 19.70 11.57 -24.16
CA LYS A 114 19.16 12.23 -25.36
C LYS A 114 19.43 13.74 -25.40
N ASN A 115 20.23 14.25 -24.45
CA ASN A 115 20.54 15.67 -24.27
C ASN A 115 19.31 16.56 -23.91
N GLU A 116 18.24 15.93 -23.43
CA GLU A 116 17.06 16.63 -22.93
C GLU A 116 17.31 17.13 -21.49
N THR A 117 16.83 18.32 -21.17
CA THR A 117 17.01 18.89 -19.84
C THR A 117 16.19 18.14 -18.80
N TRP A 118 16.85 17.71 -17.74
CA TRP A 118 16.23 17.07 -16.59
C TRP A 118 15.98 18.10 -15.50
N THR A 119 14.77 18.14 -14.95
CA THR A 119 14.41 19.06 -13.88
C THR A 119 13.94 18.27 -12.63
N ILE A 120 14.39 18.72 -11.46
CA ILE A 120 13.99 18.10 -10.19
C ILE A 120 12.53 18.39 -9.84
N ASP A 121 12.00 19.54 -10.23
CA ASP A 121 10.64 19.94 -9.86
C ASP A 121 9.57 18.96 -10.34
N GLY A 122 9.83 18.21 -11.42
CA GLY A 122 8.96 17.13 -11.91
C GLY A 122 9.27 15.75 -11.30
N ASN A 123 10.32 15.62 -10.52
CA ASN A 123 10.84 14.33 -10.06
C ASN A 123 10.80 14.16 -8.53
N MET A 124 9.77 14.69 -7.90
CA MET A 124 9.40 14.41 -6.52
C MET A 124 8.40 13.26 -6.55
N TRP A 125 8.86 12.06 -6.19
CA TRP A 125 8.11 10.83 -6.36
C TRP A 125 7.86 10.10 -5.05
N ALA A 126 6.82 9.27 -5.06
CA ALA A 126 6.51 8.25 -4.07
C ALA A 126 6.78 8.71 -2.62
N PRO A 127 6.06 9.69 -2.10
CA PRO A 127 6.18 10.06 -0.70
C PRO A 127 5.57 8.98 0.18
N ASP A 128 6.08 8.85 1.40
CA ASP A 128 5.38 8.18 2.48
C ASP A 128 5.14 9.14 3.65
N VAL A 129 3.98 9.03 4.29
CA VAL A 129 3.57 9.95 5.34
C VAL A 129 3.16 9.21 6.60
N ILE A 130 3.78 9.55 7.72
CA ILE A 130 3.48 8.95 9.02
C ILE A 130 3.39 10.04 10.11
N TYR A 131 2.58 9.79 11.13
CA TYR A 131 2.62 10.61 12.34
C TYR A 131 3.77 10.15 13.26
N ASN A 132 4.79 10.99 13.41
CA ASN A 132 5.88 10.69 14.32
C ASN A 132 5.46 11.00 15.76
N LYS A 133 5.41 9.95 16.59
CA LYS A 133 4.92 9.99 17.98
C LYS A 133 5.80 10.85 18.87
N ALA A 134 7.12 10.77 18.74
CA ALA A 134 8.08 11.53 19.55
C ALA A 134 8.10 13.01 19.16
N MET A 135 8.16 13.31 17.87
CA MET A 135 8.14 14.69 17.36
C MET A 135 6.75 15.33 17.47
N LYS A 136 5.68 14.54 17.58
CA LYS A 136 4.28 14.99 17.53
C LYS A 136 4.00 15.77 16.25
N LYS A 137 4.47 15.25 15.12
CA LYS A 137 4.37 15.87 13.80
C LYS A 137 4.03 14.85 12.74
N TRP A 138 3.38 15.30 11.69
CA TRP A 138 3.29 14.58 10.44
C TRP A 138 4.63 14.66 9.73
N CYS A 139 5.22 13.52 9.44
CA CYS A 139 6.49 13.37 8.76
C CYS A 139 6.22 12.83 7.35
N MET A 140 6.67 13.54 6.34
CA MET A 140 6.64 13.10 4.94
C MET A 140 8.06 12.80 4.49
N TYR A 141 8.29 11.58 4.09
CA TYR A 141 9.53 11.12 3.47
C TYR A 141 9.32 11.14 1.97
N LEU A 142 10.12 11.92 1.26
CA LEU A 142 9.90 12.22 -0.16
C LEU A 142 11.14 11.93 -0.97
N SER A 143 10.97 11.23 -2.08
CA SER A 143 12.04 11.00 -3.04
C SER A 143 12.30 12.25 -3.87
N ILE A 144 13.56 12.70 -3.88
CA ILE A 144 14.05 13.67 -4.87
C ILE A 144 14.91 12.89 -5.87
N ASN A 145 14.32 12.57 -7.00
CA ASN A 145 14.96 11.73 -8.00
C ASN A 145 15.79 12.55 -8.97
N GLY A 146 17.08 12.24 -9.01
CA GLY A 146 17.98 12.77 -10.02
C GLY A 146 18.02 11.92 -11.28
N PHE A 147 18.71 12.40 -12.29
CA PHE A 147 18.99 11.59 -13.46
C PHE A 147 20.00 10.47 -13.12
N LYS A 148 19.80 9.29 -13.66
CA LYS A 148 20.49 8.05 -13.26
C LYS A 148 20.17 7.69 -11.81
N TRP A 149 21.14 7.53 -10.93
CA TRP A 149 20.94 7.03 -9.55
C TRP A 149 21.34 8.05 -8.47
N ASN A 150 21.62 9.30 -8.86
CA ASN A 150 21.94 10.37 -7.92
C ASN A 150 20.65 10.97 -7.34
N SER A 151 20.10 10.29 -6.38
CA SER A 151 18.84 10.64 -5.72
C SER A 151 19.01 10.77 -4.21
N SER A 152 18.01 11.31 -3.57
CA SER A 152 17.95 11.45 -2.12
C SER A 152 16.52 11.27 -1.63
N ILE A 153 16.35 10.67 -0.46
CA ILE A 153 15.13 10.75 0.33
C ILE A 153 15.30 11.85 1.35
N ILE A 154 14.30 12.73 1.45
CA ILE A 154 14.29 13.88 2.37
C ILE A 154 13.14 13.76 3.35
N LEU A 155 13.30 14.38 4.53
CA LEU A 155 12.25 14.54 5.52
C LEU A 155 11.65 15.94 5.47
N LEU A 156 10.34 15.98 5.47
CA LEU A 156 9.52 17.18 5.63
C LEU A 156 8.58 16.95 6.80
N THR A 157 8.32 17.99 7.62
CA THR A 157 7.41 17.87 8.76
C THR A 157 6.34 18.94 8.77
N ALA A 158 5.19 18.63 9.33
CA ALA A 158 4.06 19.54 9.49
C ALA A 158 3.30 19.27 10.80
N ASP A 159 2.65 20.31 11.34
CA ASP A 159 1.75 20.19 12.48
C ASP A 159 0.38 19.61 12.10
N ARG A 160 0.04 19.67 10.82
CA ARG A 160 -1.23 19.16 10.26
C ARG A 160 -0.93 18.29 9.05
N ILE A 161 -1.73 17.25 8.84
CA ILE A 161 -1.55 16.31 7.74
C ILE A 161 -1.56 16.99 6.35
N ALA A 162 -2.33 18.03 6.14
CA ALA A 162 -2.35 18.80 4.89
C ALA A 162 -1.25 19.88 4.80
N GLY A 163 -0.30 19.90 5.75
CA GLY A 163 0.79 20.88 5.79
C GLY A 163 0.45 22.19 6.50
N PRO A 164 1.30 23.24 6.39
CA PRO A 164 2.47 23.31 5.50
C PRO A 164 3.64 22.43 5.94
N TYR A 165 4.16 21.64 5.03
CA TYR A 165 5.33 20.81 5.24
C TYR A 165 6.61 21.64 5.15
N LYS A 166 7.51 21.47 6.12
CA LYS A 166 8.80 22.17 6.19
C LYS A 166 9.94 21.17 6.09
N TYR A 167 10.90 21.46 5.26
CA TYR A 167 12.11 20.65 5.10
C TYR A 167 12.90 20.56 6.41
N GLN A 168 13.33 19.34 6.78
CA GLN A 168 14.12 19.08 7.96
C GLN A 168 15.56 18.65 7.62
N GLY A 169 15.74 17.90 6.55
CA GLY A 169 17.04 17.41 6.11
C GLY A 169 16.92 16.21 5.17
N PRO A 170 18.05 15.80 4.55
CA PRO A 170 18.13 14.54 3.85
C PRO A 170 18.20 13.37 4.84
N VAL A 171 17.68 12.22 4.41
CA VAL A 171 17.72 10.97 5.18
C VAL A 171 18.79 10.04 4.62
N ILE A 172 18.92 9.96 3.30
CA ILE A 172 19.89 9.09 2.62
C ILE A 172 20.11 9.53 1.18
N PHE A 173 21.29 9.25 0.65
CA PHE A 173 21.69 9.57 -0.72
C PHE A 173 22.11 8.32 -1.49
N SER A 174 21.97 8.36 -2.80
CA SER A 174 22.51 7.35 -3.74
C SER A 174 23.29 7.98 -4.88
N GLY A 175 24.05 7.17 -5.60
CA GLY A 175 24.73 7.59 -6.81
C GLY A 175 26.12 8.22 -6.61
N PHE A 176 26.85 7.81 -5.60
CA PHE A 176 28.22 8.26 -5.39
C PHE A 176 29.11 7.90 -6.58
N ASN A 177 29.91 8.86 -7.06
CA ASN A 177 30.89 8.68 -8.13
C ASN A 177 30.33 8.11 -9.45
N LEU A 178 29.09 8.51 -9.81
CA LEU A 178 28.49 8.10 -11.09
C LEU A 178 28.98 8.91 -12.28
N THR A 179 29.51 10.09 -12.04
CA THR A 179 30.08 10.96 -13.07
C THR A 179 31.39 11.56 -12.58
N SER A 180 32.20 12.04 -13.53
CA SER A 180 33.39 12.85 -13.24
C SER A 180 33.05 14.30 -12.85
N GLU A 181 31.77 14.64 -12.77
CA GLU A 181 31.33 15.99 -12.44
C GLU A 181 31.51 16.26 -10.93
N ALA A 182 32.06 17.45 -10.62
CA ALA A 182 32.35 17.87 -9.25
C ALA A 182 31.10 17.96 -8.33
N LYS A 183 29.90 17.93 -8.88
CA LYS A 183 28.65 18.05 -8.17
C LYS A 183 28.22 16.78 -7.41
N THR A 184 28.85 15.64 -7.68
CA THR A 184 28.61 14.37 -6.97
C THR A 184 29.65 14.11 -5.88
N ASP A 185 30.24 15.14 -5.31
CA ASP A 185 31.17 15.00 -4.19
C ASP A 185 30.44 14.46 -2.95
N TYR A 186 30.83 13.26 -2.52
CA TYR A 186 30.26 12.59 -1.35
C TYR A 186 30.33 13.43 -0.06
N LYS A 187 31.21 14.43 0.00
CA LYS A 187 31.32 15.36 1.14
C LYS A 187 30.09 16.27 1.28
N LEU A 188 29.26 16.38 0.24
CA LEU A 188 27.99 17.10 0.25
C LEU A 188 26.84 16.23 0.77
N THR A 189 27.13 15.00 1.22
CA THR A 189 26.15 14.04 1.72
C THR A 189 26.48 13.65 3.17
N ASP A 190 25.55 12.96 3.81
CA ASP A 190 25.70 12.44 5.17
C ASP A 190 26.60 11.19 5.29
N LEU A 191 27.25 10.76 4.20
CA LEU A 191 28.03 9.52 4.17
C LEU A 191 29.06 9.46 5.32
N GLN A 192 29.76 10.56 5.55
CA GLN A 192 30.80 10.61 6.59
C GLN A 192 30.24 10.58 8.03
N LEU A 193 29.00 10.95 8.23
CA LEU A 193 28.33 10.78 9.53
C LEU A 193 28.07 9.29 9.81
N ALA A 194 27.66 8.54 8.80
CA ALA A 194 27.34 7.13 8.95
C ALA A 194 28.58 6.22 9.04
N ILE A 195 29.63 6.50 8.23
CA ILE A 195 30.80 5.61 8.11
C ILE A 195 32.09 6.18 8.69
N GLY A 196 32.04 7.37 9.30
CA GLY A 196 33.21 8.11 9.79
C GLY A 196 33.92 8.92 8.70
N GLN A 197 34.84 9.79 9.14
CA GLN A 197 35.58 10.68 8.25
C GLN A 197 36.42 9.92 7.23
N GLN A 198 36.36 10.35 5.99
CA GLN A 198 37.03 9.72 4.86
C GLN A 198 37.93 10.74 4.14
N THR A 199 39.16 10.35 3.79
CA THR A 199 40.06 11.17 2.97
C THR A 199 39.68 11.14 1.49
N SER A 200 39.03 10.06 1.04
CA SER A 200 38.49 9.88 -0.31
C SER A 200 37.25 8.98 -0.24
N LEU A 201 36.40 9.03 -1.28
CA LEU A 201 35.31 8.09 -1.40
C LEU A 201 35.82 6.64 -1.31
N PRO A 202 35.33 5.79 -0.40
CA PRO A 202 35.74 4.40 -0.30
C PRO A 202 35.55 3.63 -1.61
N ALA A 203 36.48 2.74 -1.92
CA ALA A 203 36.49 2.00 -3.18
C ALA A 203 35.21 1.19 -3.43
N ARG A 204 34.54 0.73 -2.36
CA ARG A 204 33.27 -0.01 -2.45
C ARG A 204 32.14 0.79 -3.10
N TYR A 205 32.16 2.12 -3.02
CA TYR A 205 31.18 3.02 -3.63
C TYR A 205 31.64 3.57 -4.99
N LYS A 206 32.88 3.31 -5.40
CA LYS A 206 33.42 3.73 -6.70
C LYS A 206 33.09 2.76 -7.83
N VAL A 207 31.82 2.43 -7.99
CA VAL A 207 31.40 1.37 -8.93
C VAL A 207 30.86 1.89 -10.26
N GLY A 208 30.67 3.20 -10.41
CA GLY A 208 30.27 3.83 -11.67
C GLY A 208 29.03 3.19 -12.29
N SER A 209 29.12 2.74 -13.54
CA SER A 209 28.03 2.11 -14.29
C SER A 209 27.50 0.78 -13.68
N LYS A 210 28.25 0.18 -12.74
CA LYS A 210 27.81 -1.02 -12.01
C LYS A 210 27.07 -0.70 -10.72
N TRP A 211 26.72 0.55 -10.50
CA TRP A 211 25.92 0.97 -9.34
C TRP A 211 24.67 0.13 -9.17
N PRO A 212 23.83 -0.03 -10.22
CA PRO A 212 22.54 -0.73 -10.08
C PRO A 212 22.66 -2.23 -9.80
N ASP A 213 23.82 -2.82 -9.98
CA ASP A 213 24.03 -4.23 -9.63
C ASP A 213 24.19 -4.41 -8.11
N ARG A 214 24.60 -3.39 -7.38
CA ARG A 214 25.06 -3.49 -5.98
C ARG A 214 24.26 -2.63 -5.02
N TRP A 215 24.10 -1.34 -5.34
CA TRP A 215 23.62 -0.33 -4.42
C TRP A 215 22.21 0.12 -4.74
N PRO A 216 21.41 0.47 -3.71
CA PRO A 216 20.05 0.92 -3.94
C PRO A 216 20.00 2.24 -4.71
N HIS A 217 18.87 2.47 -5.34
CA HIS A 217 18.42 3.79 -5.71
C HIS A 217 17.64 4.36 -4.52
N CYS A 218 18.09 5.47 -3.93
CA CYS A 218 17.46 6.03 -2.74
C CYS A 218 16.21 6.82 -3.10
N ILE A 219 15.13 6.09 -3.42
CA ILE A 219 13.77 6.56 -3.68
C ILE A 219 12.78 5.55 -3.10
N ASP A 220 11.49 5.83 -3.21
CA ASP A 220 10.37 5.00 -2.79
C ASP A 220 10.43 4.60 -1.30
N PRO A 221 10.45 5.58 -0.38
CA PRO A 221 10.42 5.27 1.05
C PRO A 221 9.09 4.66 1.48
N CYS A 222 9.17 3.73 2.44
CA CYS A 222 8.08 3.27 3.27
C CYS A 222 8.52 3.32 4.73
N VAL A 223 7.81 4.05 5.57
CA VAL A 223 8.17 4.31 6.96
C VAL A 223 7.11 3.76 7.89
N PHE A 224 7.53 2.96 8.86
CA PHE A 224 6.63 2.31 9.79
C PHE A 224 7.27 2.14 11.18
N TYR A 225 6.42 1.96 12.19
CA TYR A 225 6.83 1.53 13.50
C TYR A 225 6.77 0.00 13.62
N ASP A 226 7.75 -0.58 14.29
CA ASP A 226 7.64 -1.98 14.70
C ASP A 226 6.86 -2.11 16.03
N GLU A 227 6.73 -3.36 16.52
CA GLU A 227 6.03 -3.67 17.76
C GLU A 227 6.76 -3.14 19.03
N GLU A 228 8.04 -2.77 18.91
CA GLU A 228 8.83 -2.13 19.97
C GLU A 228 8.83 -0.60 19.86
N ASP A 229 7.96 -0.04 19.00
CA ASP A 229 7.88 1.40 18.67
C ASP A 229 9.15 1.98 18.01
N LYS A 230 10.05 1.17 17.46
CA LYS A 230 11.17 1.65 16.66
C LYS A 230 10.72 2.08 15.29
N LEU A 231 11.28 3.18 14.83
CA LEU A 231 10.95 3.75 13.52
C LEU A 231 11.90 3.21 12.45
N TRP A 232 11.33 2.63 11.40
CA TRP A 232 12.06 2.04 10.29
C TRP A 232 11.73 2.72 8.97
N MET A 233 12.69 2.73 8.03
CA MET A 233 12.44 3.10 6.64
C MET A 233 12.96 2.00 5.71
N ALA A 234 12.04 1.34 4.99
CA ALA A 234 12.38 0.56 3.80
C ALA A 234 12.41 1.49 2.60
N TYR A 235 13.32 1.25 1.65
CA TYR A 235 13.48 2.10 0.47
C TYR A 235 14.21 1.37 -0.64
N GLY A 236 14.11 1.87 -1.84
CA GLY A 236 14.81 1.36 -3.00
C GLY A 236 13.90 1.06 -4.17
N SER A 237 14.46 1.14 -5.37
CA SER A 237 13.77 0.90 -6.63
C SER A 237 14.75 0.23 -7.58
N TRP A 238 14.38 -0.93 -8.14
CA TRP A 238 15.23 -1.72 -9.02
C TRP A 238 16.68 -1.86 -8.49
N SER A 239 17.66 -1.56 -9.29
CA SER A 239 19.08 -1.40 -8.89
C SER A 239 19.55 -2.48 -7.91
N GLY A 240 20.26 -2.09 -6.86
CA GLY A 240 20.79 -2.97 -5.82
C GLY A 240 19.74 -3.52 -4.84
N GLY A 241 18.46 -3.33 -5.11
CA GLY A 241 17.37 -3.90 -4.33
C GLY A 241 16.74 -2.96 -3.33
N ILE A 242 15.89 -3.55 -2.50
CA ILE A 242 15.17 -2.89 -1.42
C ILE A 242 15.98 -3.07 -0.14
N TRP A 243 16.20 -1.98 0.56
CA TRP A 243 17.00 -1.89 1.77
C TRP A 243 16.18 -1.30 2.91
N ILE A 244 16.67 -1.45 4.14
CA ILE A 244 16.03 -0.93 5.34
C ILE A 244 17.06 -0.33 6.29
N ILE A 245 16.70 0.80 6.91
CA ILE A 245 17.47 1.45 7.98
C ILE A 245 16.53 1.81 9.14
N GLU A 246 17.11 1.91 10.34
CA GLU A 246 16.45 2.54 11.49
C GLU A 246 16.51 4.06 11.36
N LEU A 247 15.42 4.70 11.75
CA LEU A 247 15.33 6.15 11.89
C LEU A 247 15.30 6.52 13.36
N ASN A 248 15.84 7.68 13.68
CA ASN A 248 15.78 8.23 15.02
C ASN A 248 14.40 8.89 15.24
N GLU A 249 13.67 8.46 16.23
CA GLU A 249 12.29 8.90 16.49
C GLU A 249 12.20 10.39 16.86
N GLU A 250 13.21 10.94 17.57
CA GLU A 250 13.19 12.33 17.99
C GLU A 250 13.43 13.31 16.84
N THR A 251 14.15 12.87 15.80
CA THR A 251 14.53 13.72 14.67
C THR A 251 13.81 13.34 13.37
N GLY A 252 13.30 12.11 13.27
CA GLY A 252 12.77 11.54 12.03
C GLY A 252 13.83 11.27 10.95
N LEU A 253 15.08 11.60 11.19
CA LEU A 253 16.19 11.36 10.29
C LEU A 253 16.78 9.96 10.54
N ARG A 254 17.77 9.56 9.73
CA ARG A 254 18.51 8.33 9.96
C ARG A 254 19.04 8.27 11.39
N ASP A 255 18.99 7.10 12.02
CA ASP A 255 19.68 6.87 13.28
C ASP A 255 21.15 6.56 13.03
N TYR A 256 22.03 7.52 13.34
CA TYR A 256 23.47 7.37 13.17
C TYR A 256 24.15 6.60 14.32
N ASP A 257 23.43 6.30 15.39
CA ASP A 257 23.90 5.44 16.48
C ASP A 257 23.78 3.95 16.13
N VAL A 258 22.93 3.63 15.14
CA VAL A 258 22.77 2.28 14.61
C VAL A 258 23.82 2.02 13.53
N THR A 259 24.56 0.93 13.69
CA THR A 259 25.61 0.53 12.76
C THR A 259 25.27 -0.79 12.07
N TYR A 260 25.54 -0.85 10.77
CA TYR A 260 25.30 -2.05 9.95
C TYR A 260 26.63 -2.70 9.54
N PRO A 261 26.74 -4.04 9.63
CA PRO A 261 27.97 -4.72 9.18
C PRO A 261 28.12 -4.66 7.66
N SER A 262 29.34 -4.73 7.20
CA SER A 262 29.62 -4.92 5.77
C SER A 262 29.57 -6.42 5.42
N ILE A 263 28.51 -6.87 4.74
CA ILE A 263 28.34 -8.25 4.32
C ILE A 263 28.30 -8.32 2.80
N GLY A 264 29.09 -9.25 2.21
CA GLY A 264 29.19 -9.42 0.75
C GLY A 264 30.18 -8.47 0.10
N GLY A 265 30.82 -7.60 0.86
CA GLY A 265 31.89 -6.73 0.39
C GLY A 265 31.43 -5.73 -0.67
N SER A 266 32.13 -5.70 -1.81
CA SER A 266 31.82 -4.84 -2.97
C SER A 266 31.31 -5.63 -4.18
N THR A 267 30.76 -6.82 -3.95
CA THR A 267 30.19 -7.69 -5.00
C THR A 267 28.68 -7.54 -5.08
N ASN A 268 28.05 -8.15 -6.08
CA ASN A 268 26.59 -8.21 -6.21
C ASN A 268 25.92 -9.00 -5.07
N ALA A 269 26.70 -9.80 -4.31
CA ALA A 269 26.23 -10.53 -3.14
C ALA A 269 26.09 -9.68 -1.87
N VAL A 270 26.28 -8.36 -1.95
CA VAL A 270 26.13 -7.47 -0.80
C VAL A 270 24.71 -7.53 -0.25
N THR A 271 24.60 -7.79 1.07
CA THR A 271 23.32 -7.85 1.79
C THR A 271 23.26 -6.90 2.98
N SER A 272 24.39 -6.30 3.36
CA SER A 272 24.44 -5.26 4.40
C SER A 272 25.60 -4.31 4.15
N ASP A 273 25.40 -3.05 4.49
CA ASP A 273 26.35 -1.98 4.28
C ASP A 273 26.25 -0.93 5.37
N PRO A 274 27.37 -0.41 5.90
CA PRO A 274 27.36 0.61 6.95
C PRO A 274 26.57 1.87 6.59
N TYR A 275 26.50 2.22 5.30
CA TYR A 275 25.73 3.37 4.85
C TYR A 275 24.30 3.00 4.43
N PHE A 276 24.13 1.97 3.62
CA PHE A 276 22.81 1.64 3.06
C PHE A 276 21.93 0.79 3.99
N GLY A 277 22.46 0.26 5.11
CA GLY A 277 21.69 -0.57 6.01
C GLY A 277 21.66 -2.05 5.59
N LYS A 278 20.51 -2.70 5.71
CA LYS A 278 20.32 -4.13 5.41
C LYS A 278 19.43 -4.30 4.17
N LYS A 279 19.87 -5.14 3.23
CA LYS A 279 19.04 -5.52 2.08
C LYS A 279 17.95 -6.49 2.53
N ILE A 280 16.72 -6.23 2.14
CA ILE A 280 15.56 -7.07 2.50
C ILE A 280 14.89 -7.73 1.29
N ALA A 281 15.03 -7.17 0.09
CA ALA A 281 14.50 -7.77 -1.13
C ALA A 281 15.28 -7.34 -2.36
N GLY A 282 15.07 -8.03 -3.47
CA GLY A 282 15.62 -7.68 -4.77
C GLY A 282 17.12 -7.74 -4.86
N GLY A 283 17.67 -6.93 -5.71
CA GLY A 283 19.10 -6.84 -6.04
C GLY A 283 19.38 -7.23 -7.47
N CYS A 284 20.63 -7.07 -7.88
CA CYS A 284 21.07 -7.42 -9.24
C CYS A 284 20.25 -6.76 -10.35
N TYR A 285 19.77 -5.53 -10.13
CA TYR A 285 18.98 -4.73 -11.09
C TYR A 285 17.60 -5.32 -11.46
N VAL A 286 17.04 -6.21 -10.67
CA VAL A 286 15.82 -6.96 -11.07
C VAL A 286 14.73 -6.98 -9.99
N SER A 287 14.84 -6.12 -8.99
CA SER A 287 14.04 -6.21 -7.77
C SER A 287 12.61 -5.69 -7.85
N GLY A 288 12.26 -4.92 -8.88
CA GLY A 288 11.04 -4.11 -8.80
C GLY A 288 11.21 -2.89 -7.89
N GLU A 289 10.09 -2.27 -7.52
CA GLU A 289 10.06 -0.97 -6.83
C GLU A 289 8.87 -0.87 -5.88
N GLY A 290 8.70 0.31 -5.24
CA GLY A 290 7.57 0.61 -4.39
C GLY A 290 7.46 -0.33 -3.20
N PRO A 291 8.50 -0.49 -2.36
CA PRO A 291 8.37 -1.31 -1.15
C PRO A 291 7.33 -0.71 -0.22
N TYR A 292 6.47 -1.55 0.34
CA TYR A 292 5.59 -1.16 1.43
C TYR A 292 5.54 -2.26 2.47
N ILE A 293 5.68 -1.90 3.74
CA ILE A 293 5.68 -2.84 4.86
C ILE A 293 4.59 -2.46 5.83
N GLU A 294 3.77 -3.45 6.21
CA GLU A 294 2.74 -3.32 7.23
C GLU A 294 2.78 -4.55 8.14
N HIS A 295 2.60 -4.34 9.45
CA HIS A 295 2.46 -5.40 10.43
C HIS A 295 1.00 -5.83 10.55
N ILE A 296 0.68 -7.07 10.17
CA ILE A 296 -0.68 -7.61 10.19
C ILE A 296 -0.64 -8.99 10.85
N GLY A 297 -1.34 -9.14 11.96
CA GLY A 297 -1.28 -10.35 12.77
C GLY A 297 0.14 -10.61 13.28
N ASP A 298 0.70 -11.79 13.02
CA ASP A 298 2.03 -12.20 13.51
C ASP A 298 3.17 -11.85 12.54
N TYR A 299 2.91 -11.10 11.46
CA TYR A 299 3.89 -10.92 10.39
C TYR A 299 3.98 -9.49 9.88
N TYR A 300 5.19 -9.09 9.51
CA TYR A 300 5.45 -7.96 8.63
C TYR A 300 5.32 -8.42 7.19
N PHE A 301 4.44 -7.79 6.43
CA PHE A 301 4.24 -8.08 5.01
C PHE A 301 4.94 -7.03 4.17
N LEU A 302 5.87 -7.47 3.34
CA LEU A 302 6.57 -6.63 2.38
C LEU A 302 5.91 -6.79 1.00
N PHE A 303 5.40 -5.70 0.47
CA PHE A 303 4.96 -5.56 -0.91
C PHE A 303 6.08 -4.99 -1.76
N VAL A 304 6.22 -5.50 -2.97
CA VAL A 304 7.13 -4.98 -4.00
C VAL A 304 6.43 -5.09 -5.35
N SER A 305 6.49 -4.05 -6.16
CA SER A 305 5.88 -4.06 -7.48
C SER A 305 6.86 -4.51 -8.55
N TYR A 306 6.48 -5.52 -9.33
CA TYR A 306 7.23 -6.07 -10.47
C TYR A 306 6.64 -5.59 -11.78
N GLY A 307 7.44 -5.62 -12.86
CA GLY A 307 7.05 -5.09 -14.15
C GLY A 307 7.20 -3.58 -14.23
N PHE A 308 6.52 -2.94 -15.18
CA PHE A 308 6.56 -1.50 -15.38
C PHE A 308 5.16 -0.91 -15.22
N PHE A 309 5.08 0.29 -14.67
CA PHE A 309 3.82 0.94 -14.34
C PHE A 309 3.04 1.48 -15.54
N ASP A 310 3.68 1.59 -16.72
CA ASP A 310 3.00 2.08 -17.93
C ASP A 310 1.88 1.13 -18.41
N SER A 311 1.08 1.61 -19.34
CA SER A 311 -0.10 0.88 -19.85
C SER A 311 0.22 -0.48 -20.50
N THR A 312 1.49 -0.77 -20.74
CA THR A 312 1.97 -1.98 -21.40
C THR A 312 2.89 -2.82 -20.56
N GLY A 313 3.25 -2.34 -19.39
CA GLY A 313 4.36 -2.89 -18.58
C GLY A 313 4.00 -4.07 -17.70
N GLY A 314 2.70 -4.31 -17.48
CA GLY A 314 2.22 -5.44 -16.69
C GLY A 314 2.60 -5.35 -15.21
N TYR A 315 2.58 -4.15 -14.65
CA TYR A 315 2.86 -3.91 -13.23
C TYR A 315 1.98 -4.77 -12.33
N GLN A 316 2.55 -5.41 -11.33
CA GLN A 316 1.83 -6.25 -10.38
C GLN A 316 2.53 -6.30 -9.02
N MET A 317 1.74 -6.48 -7.96
CA MET A 317 2.21 -6.50 -6.58
C MET A 317 2.61 -7.91 -6.16
N ARG A 318 3.80 -8.04 -5.58
CA ARG A 318 4.33 -9.28 -4.97
C ARG A 318 4.43 -9.11 -3.48
N VAL A 319 4.03 -10.15 -2.74
CA VAL A 319 3.98 -10.15 -1.28
C VAL A 319 4.95 -11.18 -0.72
N PHE A 320 5.72 -10.74 0.25
CA PHE A 320 6.60 -11.55 1.09
C PHE A 320 6.26 -11.29 2.55
N ARG A 321 6.66 -12.17 3.46
CA ARG A 321 6.48 -11.94 4.89
C ARG A 321 7.68 -12.30 5.72
N SER A 322 7.78 -11.71 6.91
CA SER A 322 8.78 -12.01 7.94
C SER A 322 8.15 -11.83 9.32
N SER A 323 8.67 -12.51 10.32
CA SER A 323 8.35 -12.25 11.73
C SER A 323 9.18 -11.10 12.33
N ASN A 324 10.08 -10.49 11.55
CA ASN A 324 10.90 -9.38 12.00
C ASN A 324 10.81 -8.22 11.00
N PRO A 325 10.82 -6.95 11.46
CA PRO A 325 10.68 -5.77 10.59
C PRO A 325 11.76 -5.70 9.51
N ASN A 326 12.97 -6.15 9.82
CA ASN A 326 14.13 -6.13 8.91
C ASN A 326 14.43 -7.48 8.25
N GLY A 327 13.44 -8.39 8.19
CA GLY A 327 13.55 -9.70 7.53
C GLY A 327 14.30 -10.78 8.32
N PRO A 328 14.53 -11.95 7.74
CA PRO A 328 14.42 -12.24 6.31
C PRO A 328 12.98 -12.34 5.81
N TYR A 329 12.71 -11.74 4.66
CA TYR A 329 11.42 -11.84 3.98
C TYR A 329 11.43 -13.03 3.02
N VAL A 330 10.37 -13.83 3.05
CA VAL A 330 10.21 -15.02 2.22
C VAL A 330 8.80 -15.07 1.61
N ASP A 331 8.66 -15.75 0.49
CA ASP A 331 7.36 -16.08 -0.10
C ASP A 331 6.74 -17.35 0.51
N ALA A 332 5.57 -17.75 0.01
CA ALA A 332 4.83 -18.89 0.52
C ALA A 332 5.53 -20.26 0.34
N ASN A 333 6.53 -20.33 -0.54
CA ASN A 333 7.41 -21.49 -0.68
C ASN A 333 8.67 -21.42 0.20
N GLY A 334 8.84 -20.32 0.96
CA GLY A 334 10.06 -20.06 1.72
C GLY A 334 11.21 -19.51 0.86
N THR A 335 10.93 -19.07 -0.37
CA THR A 335 11.95 -18.48 -1.25
C THR A 335 12.26 -17.07 -0.76
N SER A 336 13.57 -16.75 -0.61
CA SER A 336 14.01 -15.43 -0.17
C SER A 336 13.57 -14.33 -1.14
N ALA A 337 13.15 -13.20 -0.60
CA ALA A 337 12.88 -11.99 -1.37
C ALA A 337 14.15 -11.39 -2.01
N ILE A 338 15.35 -11.70 -1.48
CA ILE A 338 16.63 -11.23 -2.01
C ILE A 338 17.04 -12.08 -3.24
N PHE A 339 17.39 -11.41 -4.32
CA PHE A 339 17.94 -12.05 -5.52
C PHE A 339 19.44 -12.29 -5.37
N SER A 340 19.88 -13.48 -5.73
CA SER A 340 21.29 -13.88 -5.69
C SER A 340 21.98 -13.78 -7.06
N ASP A 341 21.19 -13.69 -8.13
CA ASP A 341 21.64 -13.69 -9.52
C ASP A 341 20.86 -12.66 -10.36
N TRP A 342 21.40 -12.34 -11.50
CA TRP A 342 20.78 -11.42 -12.44
C TRP A 342 19.74 -12.17 -13.29
N ARG A 343 18.47 -12.08 -12.87
CA ARG A 343 17.31 -12.58 -13.64
C ARG A 343 16.22 -11.53 -13.63
N LEU A 344 15.70 -11.21 -14.80
CA LEU A 344 14.54 -10.33 -14.88
C LEU A 344 13.35 -10.91 -14.08
N ASN A 345 12.62 -10.05 -13.40
CA ASN A 345 11.38 -10.42 -12.74
C ASN A 345 10.17 -10.39 -13.69
N TYR A 346 10.39 -10.20 -14.99
CA TYR A 346 9.36 -10.12 -16.02
C TYR A 346 9.87 -10.81 -17.30
N GLY A 347 8.92 -11.10 -18.22
CA GLY A 347 9.20 -11.77 -19.48
C GLY A 347 9.22 -13.30 -19.40
N PRO A 348 9.36 -13.99 -20.53
CA PRO A 348 9.43 -15.44 -20.60
C PRO A 348 10.60 -15.98 -19.76
N GLY A 349 10.34 -16.87 -18.81
CA GLY A 349 11.35 -17.41 -17.91
C GLY A 349 11.85 -16.44 -16.84
N GLY A 350 11.11 -15.36 -16.62
CA GLY A 350 11.39 -14.40 -15.55
C GLY A 350 11.40 -15.03 -14.16
N ASN A 351 12.04 -14.35 -13.23
CA ASN A 351 12.15 -14.83 -11.85
C ASN A 351 10.80 -14.71 -11.14
N THR A 352 10.24 -15.82 -10.77
CA THR A 352 8.94 -15.92 -10.11
C THR A 352 9.14 -16.07 -8.61
N ARG A 353 9.15 -14.96 -7.88
CA ARG A 353 9.20 -14.91 -6.41
C ARG A 353 8.05 -14.08 -5.86
N GLY A 354 7.69 -14.33 -4.63
CA GLY A 354 6.60 -13.65 -3.96
C GLY A 354 5.22 -14.17 -4.33
N VAL A 355 4.24 -13.92 -3.50
CA VAL A 355 2.84 -14.18 -3.79
C VAL A 355 2.31 -13.08 -4.68
N ASN A 356 1.76 -13.42 -5.84
CA ASN A 356 1.04 -12.46 -6.67
C ASN A 356 -0.34 -12.22 -6.04
N ILE A 357 -0.55 -11.08 -5.37
CA ILE A 357 -1.80 -10.84 -4.67
C ILE A 357 -2.98 -10.74 -5.65
N PHE A 358 -2.74 -10.18 -6.83
CA PHE A 358 -3.59 -10.32 -8.03
C PHE A 358 -2.83 -9.89 -9.29
N GLY A 359 -3.33 -10.33 -10.45
CA GLY A 359 -2.62 -10.23 -11.72
C GLY A 359 -2.62 -8.86 -12.36
N ALA A 360 -1.64 -8.64 -13.23
CA ALA A 360 -1.39 -7.39 -13.94
C ALA A 360 -2.45 -7.05 -15.01
N TYR A 361 -3.18 -8.03 -15.49
CA TYR A 361 -4.18 -7.89 -16.53
C TYR A 361 -5.42 -8.69 -16.12
N SER A 362 -6.42 -8.01 -15.55
CA SER A 362 -7.64 -8.62 -15.04
C SER A 362 -8.87 -7.98 -15.66
N ASP A 363 -9.79 -8.81 -16.16
CA ASP A 363 -11.02 -8.33 -16.77
C ASP A 363 -12.18 -9.27 -16.43
N TRP A 364 -13.08 -8.81 -15.59
CA TRP A 364 -14.33 -9.51 -15.29
C TRP A 364 -15.36 -9.49 -16.42
N GLY A 365 -15.10 -8.75 -17.51
CA GLY A 365 -16.01 -8.61 -18.64
C GLY A 365 -17.14 -7.59 -18.45
N TYR A 366 -17.06 -6.74 -17.43
CA TYR A 366 -18.10 -5.75 -17.11
C TYR A 366 -17.86 -4.40 -17.78
N GLN A 367 -17.82 -4.34 -19.07
CA GLN A 367 -17.47 -3.11 -19.80
C GLN A 367 -18.57 -2.04 -19.82
N ALA A 368 -19.81 -2.36 -19.44
CA ALA A 368 -20.98 -1.51 -19.70
C ALA A 368 -21.05 -0.23 -18.86
N THR A 369 -20.29 -0.09 -17.77
CA THR A 369 -20.42 1.00 -16.80
C THR A 369 -19.10 1.71 -16.44
N GLY A 370 -18.09 1.57 -17.30
CA GLY A 370 -16.77 2.13 -17.05
C GLY A 370 -15.86 1.27 -16.17
N ALA A 371 -16.28 0.05 -15.85
CA ALA A 371 -15.42 -1.00 -15.31
C ALA A 371 -14.59 -1.58 -16.47
N TYR A 372 -13.51 -0.89 -16.80
CA TYR A 372 -12.55 -1.36 -17.80
C TYR A 372 -11.66 -2.42 -17.17
N GLY A 373 -11.22 -3.41 -17.98
CA GLY A 373 -10.21 -4.36 -17.53
C GLY A 373 -9.00 -3.63 -16.96
N GLU A 374 -8.61 -3.97 -15.74
CA GLU A 374 -7.49 -3.35 -15.06
C GLU A 374 -6.16 -3.93 -15.51
N ARG A 375 -5.13 -3.11 -15.54
CA ARG A 375 -3.76 -3.51 -15.83
C ARG A 375 -2.76 -2.61 -15.13
N SER A 376 -1.56 -3.10 -14.98
CA SER A 376 -0.46 -2.35 -14.35
C SER A 376 -0.85 -1.85 -12.96
N GLN A 377 -1.36 -2.77 -12.12
CA GLN A 377 -1.67 -2.52 -10.72
C GLN A 377 -0.39 -2.57 -9.88
N GLY A 378 -0.11 -1.53 -9.13
CA GLY A 378 1.08 -1.56 -8.29
C GLY A 378 1.33 -0.30 -7.49
N HIS A 379 2.53 -0.25 -6.95
CA HIS A 379 3.04 0.79 -6.06
C HIS A 379 2.01 1.11 -4.97
N ASN A 380 1.65 0.05 -4.26
CA ASN A 380 0.58 0.08 -3.28
C ASN A 380 1.06 0.55 -1.92
N SER A 381 0.11 1.00 -1.14
CA SER A 381 0.15 1.00 0.32
C SER A 381 -0.93 0.07 0.88
N ILE A 382 -0.80 -0.29 2.14
CA ILE A 382 -1.77 -1.10 2.87
C ILE A 382 -1.88 -0.55 4.28
N ILE A 383 -3.06 -0.60 4.87
CA ILE A 383 -3.30 -0.13 6.22
C ILE A 383 -4.18 -1.11 6.99
N ALA A 384 -3.70 -1.55 8.16
CA ALA A 384 -4.51 -2.21 9.17
C ALA A 384 -5.24 -1.10 9.97
N ALA A 385 -6.50 -0.87 9.64
CA ALA A 385 -7.26 0.25 10.17
C ALA A 385 -7.77 -0.03 11.60
N GLU A 386 -7.96 1.05 12.37
CA GLU A 386 -8.49 0.98 13.76
C GLU A 386 -9.89 0.35 13.84
N ASP A 387 -10.62 0.30 12.73
CA ASP A 387 -11.93 -0.33 12.66
C ASP A 387 -11.88 -1.87 12.56
N GLY A 388 -10.68 -2.46 12.57
CA GLY A 388 -10.42 -3.89 12.49
C GLY A 388 -10.42 -4.45 11.07
N ARG A 389 -10.40 -3.60 10.05
CA ARG A 389 -10.34 -3.97 8.63
C ARG A 389 -8.97 -3.62 8.04
N THR A 390 -8.57 -4.34 7.02
CA THR A 390 -7.31 -4.08 6.31
C THR A 390 -7.62 -3.70 4.88
N TYR A 391 -6.97 -2.63 4.40
CA TYR A 391 -7.22 -2.05 3.08
C TYR A 391 -5.93 -1.93 2.28
N LEU A 392 -5.94 -2.48 1.07
CA LEU A 392 -4.91 -2.32 0.06
C LEU A 392 -5.30 -1.18 -0.87
N VAL A 393 -4.41 -0.21 -1.02
CA VAL A 393 -4.61 0.99 -1.86
C VAL A 393 -3.51 1.02 -2.90
N TYR A 394 -3.86 1.07 -4.17
CA TYR A 394 -2.90 1.00 -5.28
C TYR A 394 -3.37 1.86 -6.46
N HIS A 395 -2.48 2.15 -7.39
CA HIS A 395 -2.89 2.73 -8.66
C HIS A 395 -2.97 1.67 -9.75
N THR A 396 -3.87 1.88 -10.70
CA THR A 396 -4.09 0.99 -11.85
C THR A 396 -4.38 1.76 -13.12
N ARG A 397 -4.04 1.18 -14.26
CA ARG A 397 -4.44 1.61 -15.59
C ARG A 397 -5.51 0.69 -16.16
N PHE A 398 -6.03 1.04 -17.33
CA PHE A 398 -7.20 0.36 -17.89
C PHE A 398 -7.00 -0.01 -19.36
N GLN A 399 -7.66 -1.09 -19.79
CA GLN A 399 -7.55 -1.63 -21.15
C GLN A 399 -7.99 -0.64 -22.22
N ASN A 400 -9.13 -0.03 -22.02
CA ASN A 400 -9.81 0.79 -23.03
C ASN A 400 -10.27 2.13 -22.44
N TYR A 401 -9.43 2.77 -21.63
CA TYR A 401 -9.80 4.07 -21.09
C TYR A 401 -9.91 5.10 -22.21
N PRO A 402 -11.07 5.80 -22.34
CA PRO A 402 -11.29 6.71 -23.45
C PRO A 402 -10.24 7.82 -23.51
N GLY A 403 -9.55 7.92 -24.64
CA GLY A 403 -8.66 9.03 -24.97
C GLY A 403 -7.25 8.99 -24.38
N ASN A 404 -6.99 8.23 -23.30
CA ASN A 404 -5.65 8.17 -22.69
C ASN A 404 -5.38 6.85 -22.00
N LEU A 405 -4.57 5.99 -22.62
CA LEU A 405 -4.20 4.68 -22.06
C LEU A 405 -3.27 4.77 -20.82
N GLU A 406 -2.64 5.92 -20.61
CA GLU A 406 -1.81 6.16 -19.42
C GLU A 406 -2.61 6.79 -18.27
N ALA A 407 -3.89 7.07 -18.46
CA ALA A 407 -4.76 7.46 -17.37
C ALA A 407 -4.79 6.37 -16.29
N HIS A 408 -4.66 6.78 -15.05
CA HIS A 408 -4.65 5.89 -13.90
C HIS A 408 -5.60 6.38 -12.81
N GLN A 409 -6.03 5.46 -11.98
CA GLN A 409 -6.89 5.76 -10.84
C GLN A 409 -6.46 4.94 -9.64
N VAL A 410 -6.77 5.44 -8.46
CA VAL A 410 -6.64 4.70 -7.21
C VAL A 410 -7.78 3.70 -7.10
N ARG A 411 -7.47 2.51 -6.58
CA ARG A 411 -8.42 1.48 -6.17
C ARG A 411 -8.14 1.07 -4.74
N VAL A 412 -9.19 0.64 -4.07
CA VAL A 412 -9.14 0.11 -2.70
C VAL A 412 -9.76 -1.28 -2.68
N HIS A 413 -9.03 -2.25 -2.20
CA HIS A 413 -9.56 -3.59 -1.93
C HIS A 413 -9.41 -3.93 -0.46
N GLN A 414 -10.40 -4.61 0.11
CA GLN A 414 -10.25 -5.18 1.43
C GLN A 414 -9.34 -6.40 1.34
N VAL A 415 -8.51 -6.60 2.38
CA VAL A 415 -7.54 -7.70 2.44
C VAL A 415 -7.81 -8.52 3.69
N PHE A 416 -7.64 -9.83 3.57
CA PHE A 416 -7.81 -10.79 4.65
C PHE A 416 -6.60 -11.69 4.77
N GLN A 417 -6.42 -12.31 5.94
CA GLN A 417 -5.49 -13.41 6.11
C GLN A 417 -6.22 -14.74 5.90
N ASN A 418 -5.64 -15.62 5.09
CA ASN A 418 -6.13 -17.01 4.99
C ASN A 418 -5.68 -17.85 6.20
N ALA A 419 -6.08 -19.12 6.27
CA ALA A 419 -5.78 -20.00 7.37
C ALA A 419 -4.27 -20.24 7.63
N ASP A 420 -3.40 -19.99 6.64
CA ASP A 420 -1.94 -20.07 6.77
C ASP A 420 -1.31 -18.68 7.10
N GLY A 421 -2.15 -17.66 7.38
CA GLY A 421 -1.70 -16.32 7.68
C GLY A 421 -1.14 -15.55 6.48
N TRP A 422 -1.47 -15.93 5.23
CA TRP A 422 -1.12 -15.19 4.02
C TRP A 422 -2.23 -14.23 3.61
N LEU A 423 -1.84 -13.08 3.05
CA LEU A 423 -2.79 -12.09 2.58
C LEU A 423 -3.46 -12.51 1.27
N VAL A 424 -4.75 -12.28 1.19
CA VAL A 424 -5.58 -12.41 0.00
C VAL A 424 -6.49 -11.19 -0.14
N ALA A 425 -6.55 -10.59 -1.31
CA ALA A 425 -7.37 -9.40 -1.57
C ALA A 425 -8.75 -9.80 -2.07
N ALA A 426 -9.77 -9.13 -1.58
CA ALA A 426 -11.15 -9.30 -2.02
C ALA A 426 -11.27 -9.07 -3.55
N PRO A 427 -12.14 -9.82 -4.26
CA PRO A 427 -12.22 -9.76 -5.73
C PRO A 427 -12.69 -8.43 -6.32
N PHE A 428 -13.45 -7.64 -5.57
CA PHE A 428 -14.02 -6.38 -6.03
C PHE A 428 -13.55 -5.20 -5.19
N GLU A 429 -13.60 -4.02 -5.79
CA GLU A 429 -13.29 -2.76 -5.12
C GLU A 429 -14.18 -2.59 -3.88
N TYR A 430 -13.61 -2.07 -2.81
CA TYR A 430 -14.32 -1.86 -1.55
C TYR A 430 -15.50 -0.89 -1.73
N THR A 431 -16.68 -1.29 -1.29
CA THR A 431 -17.93 -0.53 -1.40
C THR A 431 -18.64 -0.35 -0.05
N GLY A 432 -17.89 -0.51 1.05
CA GLY A 432 -18.43 -0.34 2.40
C GLY A 432 -18.74 -1.65 3.12
N GLU A 433 -18.14 -2.75 2.69
CA GLU A 433 -18.26 -4.06 3.37
C GLU A 433 -17.79 -3.96 4.83
N GLN A 434 -18.50 -4.64 5.75
CA GLN A 434 -18.29 -4.47 7.17
C GLN A 434 -17.50 -5.62 7.82
N VAL A 435 -17.07 -6.59 7.05
CA VAL A 435 -16.32 -7.76 7.56
C VAL A 435 -14.97 -7.33 8.11
N LYS A 436 -14.72 -7.62 9.37
CA LYS A 436 -13.42 -7.34 10.00
C LYS A 436 -12.44 -8.48 9.78
N SER A 437 -11.16 -8.20 9.94
CA SER A 437 -10.11 -9.23 9.82
C SER A 437 -10.28 -10.35 10.85
N GLU A 438 -10.66 -10.03 12.08
CA GLU A 438 -10.93 -11.00 13.16
C GLU A 438 -12.13 -11.90 12.87
N ASP A 439 -13.14 -11.41 12.15
CA ASP A 439 -14.36 -12.17 11.83
C ASP A 439 -14.07 -13.37 10.93
N ILE A 440 -12.99 -13.33 10.14
CA ILE A 440 -12.65 -14.39 9.20
C ILE A 440 -12.42 -15.73 9.89
N ALA A 441 -11.75 -15.71 11.03
CA ALA A 441 -11.42 -16.91 11.80
C ALA A 441 -12.53 -17.35 12.77
N THR A 442 -13.51 -16.49 13.05
CA THR A 442 -14.48 -16.69 14.13
C THR A 442 -15.94 -16.69 13.68
N THR A 443 -16.19 -16.29 12.42
CA THR A 443 -17.53 -16.16 11.87
C THR A 443 -17.59 -16.65 10.43
N GLN A 444 -18.51 -17.53 10.14
CA GLN A 444 -18.82 -17.95 8.78
C GLN A 444 -19.71 -16.90 8.11
N GLN A 445 -19.14 -16.10 7.19
CA GLN A 445 -19.84 -15.01 6.52
C GLN A 445 -20.93 -15.52 5.55
N ILE A 446 -20.72 -16.67 4.92
CA ILE A 446 -21.63 -17.29 3.97
C ILE A 446 -22.06 -18.65 4.52
N ALA A 447 -23.34 -18.86 4.72
CA ALA A 447 -23.86 -20.15 5.18
C ALA A 447 -23.48 -21.29 4.19
N THR A 448 -23.11 -22.46 4.72
CA THR A 448 -22.60 -23.56 3.90
C THR A 448 -23.55 -24.00 2.80
N ASP A 449 -24.86 -23.98 3.06
CA ASP A 449 -25.90 -24.32 2.10
C ASP A 449 -26.11 -23.24 1.02
N GLN A 450 -25.57 -22.05 1.22
CA GLN A 450 -25.59 -20.94 0.26
C GLN A 450 -24.35 -20.90 -0.65
N ILE A 451 -23.33 -21.70 -0.34
CA ILE A 451 -22.10 -21.73 -1.17
C ILE A 451 -22.31 -22.45 -2.49
N PRO A 452 -22.93 -23.65 -2.57
CA PRO A 452 -23.07 -24.35 -3.84
C PRO A 452 -23.76 -23.50 -4.90
N GLY A 453 -23.30 -23.62 -6.15
CA GLY A 453 -23.83 -22.92 -7.31
C GLY A 453 -22.76 -22.59 -8.35
N THR A 454 -23.16 -21.80 -9.34
CA THR A 454 -22.32 -21.39 -10.46
C THR A 454 -21.49 -20.16 -10.10
N TYR A 455 -20.19 -20.23 -10.37
CA TYR A 455 -19.23 -19.17 -10.09
C TYR A 455 -18.46 -18.76 -11.35
N GLN A 456 -18.18 -17.49 -11.47
CA GLN A 456 -17.16 -16.98 -12.37
C GLN A 456 -15.81 -17.03 -11.66
N LEU A 457 -14.89 -17.83 -12.17
CA LEU A 457 -13.55 -18.02 -11.64
C LEU A 457 -12.54 -17.23 -12.48
N LEU A 458 -11.75 -16.37 -11.86
CA LEU A 458 -10.63 -15.69 -12.47
C LEU A 458 -9.32 -16.20 -11.84
N VAL A 459 -8.41 -16.69 -12.69
CA VAL A 459 -7.08 -17.14 -12.28
C VAL A 459 -6.08 -16.07 -12.66
N HIS A 460 -5.39 -15.52 -11.67
CA HIS A 460 -4.35 -14.52 -11.91
C HIS A 460 -3.06 -15.19 -12.38
N SER A 461 -2.60 -14.82 -13.57
CA SER A 461 -1.33 -15.31 -14.10
C SER A 461 -0.17 -14.95 -13.17
N TYR A 462 0.57 -15.97 -12.73
CA TYR A 462 1.70 -15.76 -11.83
C TYR A 462 2.91 -15.15 -12.54
N GLY A 463 3.22 -15.66 -13.74
CA GLY A 463 4.29 -15.13 -14.57
C GLY A 463 3.95 -13.75 -15.12
N LEU A 464 4.92 -12.85 -15.11
CA LEU A 464 4.79 -11.53 -15.68
C LEU A 464 5.45 -11.53 -17.05
N ASN A 465 4.64 -11.59 -18.10
CA ASN A 465 5.10 -11.48 -19.48
C ASN A 465 4.50 -10.23 -20.15
N HIS A 466 5.21 -9.12 -20.11
CA HIS A 466 4.76 -7.87 -20.72
C HIS A 466 4.66 -7.93 -22.26
N ALA A 467 5.21 -8.95 -22.90
CA ALA A 467 5.05 -9.20 -24.34
C ALA A 467 3.69 -9.88 -24.63
N ASP A 468 3.17 -10.66 -23.70
CA ASP A 468 1.83 -11.25 -23.75
C ASP A 468 0.89 -10.44 -22.84
N ARG A 469 0.15 -9.54 -23.44
CA ARG A 469 -0.78 -8.63 -22.76
C ARG A 469 -2.20 -9.19 -22.71
N ALA A 470 -2.34 -10.50 -22.76
CA ALA A 470 -3.63 -11.14 -22.66
C ALA A 470 -4.23 -10.95 -21.26
N TYR A 471 -5.49 -10.51 -21.22
CA TYR A 471 -6.21 -10.36 -19.95
C TYR A 471 -6.60 -11.72 -19.40
N ASN A 472 -6.41 -11.91 -18.09
CA ASN A 472 -7.03 -12.99 -17.35
C ASN A 472 -8.55 -12.78 -17.39
N LYS A 473 -9.26 -13.70 -18.00
CA LYS A 473 -10.72 -13.64 -18.16
C LYS A 473 -11.38 -14.68 -17.27
N PRO A 474 -12.58 -14.41 -16.77
CA PRO A 474 -13.32 -15.37 -15.98
C PRO A 474 -13.70 -16.59 -16.82
N SER A 475 -13.80 -17.72 -16.13
CA SER A 475 -14.34 -18.97 -16.66
C SER A 475 -15.34 -19.55 -15.68
N GLU A 476 -16.37 -20.21 -16.18
CA GLU A 476 -17.42 -20.75 -15.35
C GLU A 476 -17.01 -22.06 -14.69
N ILE A 477 -17.28 -22.16 -13.39
CA ILE A 477 -17.21 -23.40 -12.60
C ILE A 477 -18.47 -23.56 -11.77
N GLU A 478 -18.78 -24.78 -11.37
CA GLU A 478 -19.85 -25.09 -10.42
C GLU A 478 -19.23 -25.66 -9.14
N LEU A 479 -19.50 -25.05 -8.00
CA LEU A 479 -19.24 -25.61 -6.67
C LEU A 479 -20.47 -26.43 -6.28
N LYS A 480 -20.33 -27.77 -6.23
CA LYS A 480 -21.45 -28.66 -5.90
C LYS A 480 -21.58 -28.89 -4.40
N ALA A 481 -22.78 -29.19 -3.94
CA ALA A 481 -23.07 -29.44 -2.52
C ALA A 481 -22.32 -30.65 -1.93
N ASP A 482 -21.84 -31.55 -2.76
CA ASP A 482 -21.01 -32.71 -2.36
C ASP A 482 -19.52 -32.36 -2.19
N GLY A 483 -19.14 -31.08 -2.32
CA GLY A 483 -17.76 -30.62 -2.24
C GLY A 483 -16.93 -30.80 -3.51
N THR A 484 -17.54 -31.23 -4.62
CA THR A 484 -16.85 -31.34 -5.92
C THR A 484 -16.95 -30.06 -6.73
N ILE A 485 -16.03 -29.85 -7.67
CA ILE A 485 -16.01 -28.73 -8.63
C ILE A 485 -16.10 -29.32 -10.02
N SER A 486 -17.00 -28.74 -10.85
CA SER A 486 -17.14 -29.06 -12.27
C SER A 486 -17.18 -27.80 -13.15
N GLY A 487 -17.29 -27.95 -14.47
CA GLY A 487 -17.31 -26.85 -15.44
C GLY A 487 -15.96 -26.68 -16.14
N SER A 488 -15.47 -25.47 -16.30
CA SER A 488 -14.18 -25.20 -16.97
C SER A 488 -12.97 -25.76 -16.23
N ARG A 489 -13.13 -26.09 -14.96
CA ARG A 489 -12.14 -26.72 -14.09
C ARG A 489 -12.82 -27.81 -13.27
N THR A 490 -12.01 -28.80 -12.85
CA THR A 490 -12.47 -29.85 -11.94
C THR A 490 -11.62 -29.87 -10.67
N GLY A 491 -12.24 -30.33 -9.58
CA GLY A 491 -11.56 -30.33 -8.29
C GLY A 491 -12.49 -30.55 -7.12
N THR A 492 -12.09 -30.03 -5.97
CA THR A 492 -12.87 -30.09 -4.73
C THR A 492 -12.82 -28.75 -3.99
N TRP A 493 -13.82 -28.52 -3.17
CA TRP A 493 -13.87 -27.37 -2.27
C TRP A 493 -14.38 -27.78 -0.89
N SER A 494 -13.98 -27.04 0.12
CA SER A 494 -14.51 -27.17 1.48
C SER A 494 -14.36 -25.86 2.23
N VAL A 495 -15.18 -25.68 3.26
CA VAL A 495 -15.05 -24.57 4.22
C VAL A 495 -14.71 -25.14 5.59
N THR A 496 -14.01 -24.37 6.40
CA THR A 496 -13.78 -24.72 7.81
C THR A 496 -14.99 -24.23 8.62
N GLU A 497 -15.66 -25.15 9.30
CA GLU A 497 -16.86 -24.86 10.07
C GLU A 497 -16.65 -23.71 11.07
N GLY A 498 -17.62 -22.82 11.14
CA GLY A 498 -17.59 -21.66 12.03
C GLY A 498 -16.66 -20.53 11.61
N THR A 499 -16.00 -20.64 10.45
CA THR A 499 -15.07 -19.65 9.91
C THR A 499 -15.45 -19.25 8.48
N SER A 500 -14.80 -18.21 7.96
CA SER A 500 -14.88 -17.84 6.55
C SER A 500 -13.78 -18.46 5.69
N TYR A 501 -12.98 -19.37 6.22
CA TYR A 501 -11.92 -20.03 5.46
C TYR A 501 -12.48 -21.01 4.43
N ILE A 502 -11.96 -20.90 3.20
CA ILE A 502 -12.27 -21.82 2.09
C ILE A 502 -10.99 -22.46 1.57
N ASN A 503 -11.05 -23.76 1.32
CA ASN A 503 -10.04 -24.52 0.58
C ASN A 503 -10.60 -24.89 -0.77
N ILE A 504 -9.86 -24.60 -1.83
CA ILE A 504 -10.22 -24.92 -3.22
C ILE A 504 -9.05 -25.70 -3.81
N LYS A 505 -9.32 -26.92 -4.30
CA LYS A 505 -8.32 -27.70 -5.01
C LYS A 505 -8.74 -27.82 -6.47
N ILE A 506 -7.95 -27.24 -7.36
CA ILE A 506 -8.16 -27.32 -8.81
C ILE A 506 -7.03 -28.15 -9.39
N ASN A 507 -7.35 -29.26 -10.02
CA ASN A 507 -6.37 -30.29 -10.42
C ASN A 507 -5.53 -30.73 -9.22
N SER A 508 -4.20 -30.50 -9.27
CA SER A 508 -3.28 -30.82 -8.17
C SER A 508 -2.95 -29.63 -7.27
N THR A 509 -3.42 -28.42 -7.60
CA THR A 509 -3.07 -27.20 -6.89
C THR A 509 -4.12 -26.89 -5.82
N GLU A 510 -3.66 -26.75 -4.58
CA GLU A 510 -4.47 -26.34 -3.44
C GLU A 510 -4.36 -24.82 -3.25
N PHE A 511 -5.52 -24.17 -3.10
CA PHE A 511 -5.66 -22.74 -2.81
C PHE A 511 -6.38 -22.59 -1.49
N LYS A 512 -5.79 -21.83 -0.58
CA LYS A 512 -6.38 -21.46 0.71
C LYS A 512 -6.77 -19.99 0.70
N GLY A 513 -7.97 -19.71 1.15
CA GLY A 513 -8.48 -18.35 1.11
C GLY A 513 -9.66 -18.10 2.01
N VAL A 514 -10.43 -17.09 1.67
CA VAL A 514 -11.61 -16.66 2.41
C VAL A 514 -12.80 -16.52 1.49
N MET A 515 -13.99 -16.75 2.06
CA MET A 515 -15.27 -16.51 1.41
C MET A 515 -16.03 -15.42 2.16
N VAL A 516 -16.40 -14.38 1.44
CA VAL A 516 -17.07 -13.19 1.97
C VAL A 516 -18.19 -12.73 1.05
N GLU A 517 -19.09 -11.89 1.57
CA GLU A 517 -20.05 -11.17 0.73
C GLU A 517 -19.39 -9.94 0.15
N GLN A 518 -19.54 -9.74 -1.15
CA GLN A 518 -19.13 -8.52 -1.83
C GLN A 518 -20.20 -7.99 -2.76
N THR A 519 -20.12 -6.69 -3.03
CA THR A 519 -20.96 -6.04 -4.02
C THR A 519 -20.35 -6.20 -5.40
N LEU A 520 -21.10 -6.81 -6.33
CA LEU A 520 -20.69 -6.98 -7.72
C LEU A 520 -20.74 -5.63 -8.45
N GLU A 521 -19.62 -5.17 -8.91
CA GLU A 521 -19.56 -4.09 -9.89
C GLU A 521 -19.89 -4.68 -11.30
N PRO A 522 -20.73 -4.10 -12.09
CA PRO A 522 -21.50 -2.86 -12.01
C PRO A 522 -22.96 -3.06 -11.59
N LYS A 523 -23.35 -4.27 -11.21
CA LYS A 523 -24.75 -4.63 -10.96
C LYS A 523 -25.30 -4.05 -9.65
N ASN A 524 -24.42 -3.65 -8.74
CA ASN A 524 -24.76 -3.25 -7.37
C ASN A 524 -25.57 -4.32 -6.62
N GLU A 525 -25.28 -5.58 -6.91
CA GLU A 525 -25.87 -6.75 -6.29
C GLU A 525 -24.86 -7.44 -5.39
N LYS A 526 -25.31 -7.93 -4.26
CA LYS A 526 -24.45 -8.68 -3.36
C LYS A 526 -24.33 -10.14 -3.79
N ALA A 527 -23.13 -10.67 -3.69
CA ALA A 527 -22.86 -12.08 -4.00
C ALA A 527 -21.84 -12.68 -3.05
N ALA A 528 -21.90 -14.00 -2.89
CA ALA A 528 -20.82 -14.75 -2.29
C ALA A 528 -19.60 -14.67 -3.21
N ALA A 529 -18.47 -14.29 -2.67
CA ALA A 529 -17.22 -14.18 -3.38
C ALA A 529 -16.08 -14.85 -2.57
N PHE A 530 -15.10 -15.40 -3.27
CA PHE A 530 -13.92 -15.95 -2.64
C PHE A 530 -12.64 -15.40 -3.27
N THR A 531 -11.62 -15.34 -2.44
CA THR A 531 -10.23 -15.09 -2.86
C THR A 531 -9.34 -16.11 -2.20
N ALA A 532 -8.43 -16.73 -2.95
CA ALA A 532 -7.55 -17.76 -2.41
C ALA A 532 -6.21 -17.79 -3.14
N MET A 533 -5.17 -18.22 -2.46
CA MET A 533 -3.82 -18.31 -3.00
C MET A 533 -3.23 -19.69 -2.79
N ALA A 534 -2.36 -20.09 -3.69
CA ALA A 534 -1.58 -21.31 -3.61
C ALA A 534 -0.14 -21.03 -3.15
N LYS A 535 0.54 -22.04 -2.58
CA LYS A 535 1.94 -21.93 -2.15
C LYS A 535 2.89 -21.46 -3.26
N ASN A 536 2.58 -21.79 -4.52
CA ASN A 536 3.37 -21.32 -5.67
C ASN A 536 3.18 -19.84 -5.99
N GLY A 537 2.40 -19.11 -5.20
CA GLY A 537 2.14 -17.68 -5.35
C GLY A 537 1.01 -17.31 -6.32
N THR A 538 0.35 -18.30 -6.95
CA THR A 538 -0.81 -18.05 -7.80
C THR A 538 -2.04 -17.73 -6.95
N THR A 539 -2.84 -16.76 -7.37
CA THR A 539 -4.08 -16.34 -6.71
C THR A 539 -5.27 -16.56 -7.63
N ILE A 540 -6.39 -16.90 -7.04
CA ILE A 540 -7.69 -17.05 -7.72
C ILE A 540 -8.75 -16.21 -7.04
N TRP A 541 -9.65 -15.65 -7.85
CA TRP A 541 -10.87 -14.99 -7.43
C TRP A 541 -12.08 -15.71 -7.97
N GLY A 542 -13.18 -15.69 -7.24
CA GLY A 542 -14.46 -16.19 -7.74
C GLY A 542 -15.64 -15.46 -7.12
N TYR A 543 -16.72 -15.34 -7.88
CA TYR A 543 -17.98 -14.87 -7.35
C TYR A 543 -19.14 -15.69 -7.90
N LYS A 544 -20.17 -15.86 -7.07
CA LYS A 544 -21.39 -16.59 -7.42
C LYS A 544 -22.19 -15.79 -8.46
N SER A 545 -22.37 -16.33 -9.64
CA SER A 545 -23.01 -15.64 -10.76
C SER A 545 -24.54 -15.64 -10.70
N GLU A 546 -25.12 -16.58 -9.96
CA GLU A 546 -26.56 -16.65 -9.68
C GLU A 546 -26.84 -16.03 -8.32
N THR A 547 -27.33 -14.80 -8.30
CA THR A 547 -27.56 -14.03 -7.06
C THR A 547 -29.03 -14.08 -6.58
N ALA A 548 -29.94 -14.63 -7.36
CA ALA A 548 -31.36 -14.70 -7.02
C ALA A 548 -31.58 -15.49 -5.72
N GLY A 549 -32.05 -14.82 -4.67
CA GLY A 549 -32.36 -15.44 -3.38
C GLY A 549 -31.18 -15.63 -2.43
N TYR A 550 -30.03 -15.03 -2.74
CA TYR A 550 -28.85 -15.05 -1.87
C TYR A 550 -29.17 -14.41 -0.50
N LYS A 551 -28.92 -15.15 0.60
CA LYS A 551 -29.05 -14.67 1.98
C LYS A 551 -27.71 -14.82 2.68
N THR A 552 -27.24 -13.76 3.32
CA THR A 552 -26.06 -13.84 4.19
C THR A 552 -26.39 -14.52 5.51
N ALA A 553 -25.43 -15.22 6.12
CA ALA A 553 -25.59 -15.81 7.45
C ALA A 553 -25.87 -14.73 8.52
N ILE A 554 -25.48 -13.51 8.28
CA ILE A 554 -25.71 -12.35 9.17
C ILE A 554 -27.19 -11.91 9.18
N ASN A 555 -27.97 -12.23 8.14
CA ASN A 555 -29.40 -11.92 8.09
C ASN A 555 -30.26 -12.78 9.04
N ASP A 556 -29.71 -13.84 9.61
CA ASP A 556 -30.34 -14.63 10.66
C ASP A 556 -30.08 -14.14 12.10
N VAL A 557 -29.56 -12.95 12.29
CA VAL A 557 -29.86 -12.24 13.54
C VAL A 557 -31.38 -12.13 13.55
N LYS A 558 -32.02 -13.12 14.14
CA LYS A 558 -33.44 -13.03 14.52
C LYS A 558 -33.56 -11.67 15.18
N THR A 559 -34.12 -10.70 14.47
CA THR A 559 -34.77 -9.58 15.13
C THR A 559 -35.75 -10.26 16.07
N ALA A 560 -35.32 -10.42 17.32
CA ALA A 560 -36.23 -10.84 18.35
C ALA A 560 -37.43 -9.93 18.14
N THR A 561 -38.58 -10.52 17.80
CA THR A 561 -39.82 -9.78 17.65
C THR A 561 -39.85 -8.89 18.88
N PRO A 562 -39.87 -7.55 18.76
CA PRO A 562 -39.79 -6.69 19.94
C PRO A 562 -40.88 -7.17 20.88
N GLY A 563 -40.48 -7.79 21.98
CA GLY A 563 -41.46 -8.17 22.99
C GLY A 563 -42.17 -6.86 23.30
N LYS A 564 -43.50 -6.86 23.24
CA LYS A 564 -44.33 -5.73 23.64
C LYS A 564 -44.26 -5.61 25.17
N ASP A 565 -43.03 -5.41 25.69
CA ASP A 565 -42.81 -5.24 27.13
C ASP A 565 -43.05 -3.79 27.60
N GLY A 566 -43.36 -2.91 26.64
CA GLY A 566 -43.57 -1.49 26.93
C GLY A 566 -42.34 -0.73 27.40
N ALA A 567 -41.16 -1.36 27.33
CA ALA A 567 -39.92 -0.74 27.75
C ALA A 567 -39.50 0.38 26.78
N VAL A 568 -38.95 1.44 27.34
CA VAL A 568 -38.46 2.61 26.60
C VAL A 568 -36.94 2.59 26.61
N TYR A 569 -36.35 2.86 25.46
CA TYR A 569 -34.90 2.88 25.25
C TYR A 569 -34.47 4.25 24.69
N ASP A 570 -33.28 4.70 25.10
CA ASP A 570 -32.64 5.85 24.46
C ASP A 570 -32.04 5.50 23.08
N MET A 571 -31.51 6.48 22.37
CA MET A 571 -30.89 6.26 21.04
C MET A 571 -29.61 5.41 21.04
N LEU A 572 -29.05 5.14 22.23
CA LEU A 572 -27.90 4.25 22.42
C LEU A 572 -28.34 2.83 22.83
N GLY A 573 -29.65 2.53 22.81
CA GLY A 573 -30.19 1.22 23.16
C GLY A 573 -30.27 0.93 24.67
N ARG A 574 -30.02 1.92 25.52
CA ARG A 574 -30.12 1.76 26.99
C ARG A 574 -31.56 1.92 27.45
N ARG A 575 -32.03 1.00 28.27
CA ARG A 575 -33.37 1.09 28.89
C ARG A 575 -33.44 2.29 29.81
N VAL A 576 -34.48 3.12 29.65
CA VAL A 576 -34.73 4.31 30.48
C VAL A 576 -36.01 4.17 31.26
N SER A 577 -35.99 4.64 32.50
CA SER A 577 -37.17 4.68 33.40
C SER A 577 -37.95 5.98 33.22
N THR A 578 -39.26 5.92 33.46
CA THR A 578 -40.10 7.12 33.51
C THR A 578 -39.90 7.87 34.85
N PRO A 579 -40.02 9.22 34.88
CA PRO A 579 -40.38 10.11 33.77
C PRO A 579 -39.22 10.37 32.79
N LEU A 580 -39.57 10.43 31.48
CA LEU A 580 -38.61 10.67 30.43
C LEU A 580 -38.25 12.17 30.35
N GLN A 581 -36.99 12.46 30.20
CA GLN A 581 -36.53 13.82 29.90
C GLN A 581 -36.78 14.15 28.42
N LYS A 582 -36.72 15.42 28.07
CA LYS A 582 -36.80 15.88 26.68
C LYS A 582 -35.77 15.18 25.82
N GLY A 583 -36.20 14.49 24.75
CA GLY A 583 -35.31 13.71 23.90
C GLY A 583 -36.03 12.77 22.94
N ILE A 584 -35.25 11.99 22.20
CA ILE A 584 -35.74 10.96 21.27
C ILE A 584 -35.57 9.59 21.92
N TYR A 585 -36.61 8.79 21.86
CA TYR A 585 -36.66 7.47 22.49
C TYR A 585 -37.27 6.43 21.54
N ILE A 586 -37.06 5.15 21.85
CA ILE A 586 -37.62 4.00 21.13
C ILE A 586 -38.52 3.23 22.12
N LYS A 587 -39.74 2.96 21.70
CA LYS A 587 -40.67 2.09 22.40
C LYS A 587 -41.38 1.18 21.40
N ASP A 588 -41.45 -0.11 21.67
CA ASP A 588 -42.08 -1.12 20.81
C ASP A 588 -41.60 -1.02 19.34
N GLY A 589 -40.27 -0.76 19.13
CA GLY A 589 -39.65 -0.59 17.83
C GLY A 589 -39.96 0.73 17.11
N ARG A 590 -40.67 1.67 17.75
CA ARG A 590 -41.04 2.98 17.17
C ARG A 590 -40.33 4.13 17.88
N LYS A 591 -39.80 5.07 17.11
CA LYS A 591 -39.23 6.32 17.63
C LYS A 591 -40.34 7.29 18.03
N PHE A 592 -40.18 7.95 19.19
CA PHE A 592 -41.02 9.05 19.60
C PHE A 592 -40.20 10.15 20.27
N ILE A 593 -40.76 11.34 20.32
CA ILE A 593 -40.11 12.53 20.87
C ILE A 593 -40.83 12.97 22.13
N VAL A 594 -40.08 13.13 23.21
CA VAL A 594 -40.53 13.83 24.42
C VAL A 594 -40.10 15.28 24.29
N LYS A 595 -41.08 16.19 24.24
CA LYS A 595 -40.87 17.65 24.05
C LYS A 595 -40.60 18.35 25.38
#